data_c4ed8565c2dd2fd11e509d957b15e0a8
#
_entry.id   c4ed8565c2dd2fd11e509d957b15e0a8
#
_cell.length_a   1.000
_cell.length_b   1.000
_cell.length_c   1.000
_cell.angle_alpha   90.00
_cell.angle_beta   90.00
_cell.angle_gamma   90.00
#
_symmetry.space_group_name_H-M   'P 1'
#
loop_
_entity.id
_entity.type
_entity.pdbx_description
1 polymer ?
#
loop_
_entity_poly.entity_id
_entity_poly.type
_entity_poly.pdbx_seq_one_letter_code
_entity_poly.pdbx_strand_id
1 'polypeptide(L)'
;MRDKHTDAIRIGIVQSIDPAAGTVQVFFEDRHGLDTADLFVAVPKTKDDHYYYMPDLGERVRVFMDPEAPTKGCIMGSYYSDGREPPIKDADKAYVMFKDKTLVEYDRAEHKLTINIPAAGPLSIDIYTASDIDIKTDGLLNIKAAKDISIESENATVNIDAAKDMNLNAKGNMNINAKGDMNLDADGDMTLRAANIHINP
;
A
#
# COMPACT_ATOMS: atom_id res chain seq x y z
N MET A 1 19.27 45.15 -14.06
CA MET A 1 18.55 44.24 -14.98
C MET A 1 18.44 42.91 -14.25
N ARG A 2 17.30 42.54 -13.71
CA ARG A 2 17.10 41.25 -13.02
C ARG A 2 17.10 40.18 -14.09
N ASP A 3 17.96 39.19 -13.91
CA ASP A 3 18.12 38.10 -14.87
C ASP A 3 16.79 37.33 -14.97
N LYS A 4 16.17 37.27 -16.16
CA LYS A 4 14.87 36.65 -16.41
C LYS A 4 14.87 35.15 -16.10
N HIS A 5 16.02 34.52 -16.02
CA HIS A 5 16.15 33.08 -15.71
C HIS A 5 16.06 32.75 -14.23
N THR A 6 16.28 33.70 -13.31
CA THR A 6 16.26 33.45 -11.86
C THR A 6 14.84 33.31 -11.30
N ASP A 7 13.84 33.69 -12.08
CA ASP A 7 12.41 33.67 -11.65
C ASP A 7 11.62 32.45 -12.15
N ALA A 8 12.25 31.57 -12.95
CA ALA A 8 11.55 30.42 -13.53
C ALA A 8 11.22 29.31 -12.53
N ILE A 9 12.02 29.15 -11.48
CA ILE A 9 11.75 28.18 -10.41
C ILE A 9 11.53 28.95 -9.11
N ARG A 10 10.40 28.68 -8.46
CA ARG A 10 10.00 29.32 -7.21
C ARG A 10 9.63 28.32 -6.15
N ILE A 11 9.65 28.79 -4.93
CA ILE A 11 9.16 28.06 -3.78
C ILE A 11 7.90 28.76 -3.29
N GLY A 12 6.84 27.99 -3.07
CA GLY A 12 5.60 28.52 -2.52
C GLY A 12 4.90 27.51 -1.60
N ILE A 13 3.81 27.95 -1.03
CA ILE A 13 2.99 27.17 -0.09
C ILE A 13 1.61 26.95 -0.71
N VAL A 14 1.15 25.71 -0.71
CA VAL A 14 -0.17 25.33 -1.25
C VAL A 14 -1.27 25.97 -0.41
N GLN A 15 -2.13 26.78 -1.05
CA GLN A 15 -3.24 27.49 -0.42
C GLN A 15 -4.59 26.84 -0.68
N SER A 16 -4.80 26.33 -1.89
CA SER A 16 -6.03 25.61 -2.25
C SER A 16 -5.73 24.47 -3.21
N ILE A 17 -6.62 23.50 -3.23
CA ILE A 17 -6.51 22.28 -4.07
C ILE A 17 -7.85 22.06 -4.74
N ASP A 18 -7.85 21.85 -6.07
CA ASP A 18 -8.97 21.31 -6.81
C ASP A 18 -8.63 19.90 -7.30
N PRO A 19 -9.07 18.85 -6.59
CA PRO A 19 -8.80 17.48 -6.95
C PRO A 19 -9.46 17.06 -8.27
N ALA A 20 -10.59 17.67 -8.63
CA ALA A 20 -11.32 17.34 -9.85
C ALA A 20 -10.63 17.88 -11.11
N ALA A 21 -10.05 19.08 -10.99
CA ALA A 21 -9.27 19.70 -12.06
C ALA A 21 -7.80 19.24 -12.06
N GLY A 22 -7.31 18.65 -10.97
CA GLY A 22 -5.88 18.31 -10.79
C GLY A 22 -5.00 19.54 -10.64
N THR A 23 -5.54 20.63 -10.07
CA THR A 23 -4.86 21.92 -9.92
C THR A 23 -4.72 22.35 -8.49
N VAL A 24 -3.78 23.24 -8.23
CA VAL A 24 -3.57 23.88 -6.92
C VAL A 24 -3.25 25.36 -7.09
N GLN A 25 -3.58 26.18 -6.09
CA GLN A 25 -3.10 27.54 -5.98
C GLN A 25 -1.99 27.62 -4.94
N VAL A 26 -0.96 28.39 -5.23
CA VAL A 26 0.25 28.50 -4.43
C VAL A 26 0.49 29.96 -4.05
N PHE A 27 0.77 30.17 -2.78
CA PHE A 27 1.18 31.46 -2.23
C PHE A 27 2.71 31.62 -2.29
N PHE A 28 3.18 32.74 -2.82
CA PHE A 28 4.59 33.10 -2.86
C PHE A 28 4.91 34.18 -1.83
N GLU A 29 5.69 33.86 -0.81
CA GLU A 29 6.10 34.80 0.26
C GLU A 29 6.94 35.96 -0.28
N ASP A 30 7.69 35.77 -1.36
CA ASP A 30 8.61 36.74 -1.96
C ASP A 30 7.92 37.82 -2.82
N ARG A 31 6.60 37.75 -3.02
CA ARG A 31 5.83 38.67 -3.87
C ARG A 31 4.66 39.35 -3.18
N HIS A 32 4.85 39.90 -1.98
CA HIS A 32 3.82 40.64 -1.26
C HIS A 32 2.46 39.88 -1.12
N GLY A 33 2.52 38.53 -1.07
CA GLY A 33 1.33 37.74 -0.82
C GLY A 33 0.40 37.56 -2.03
N LEU A 34 0.94 37.46 -3.24
CA LEU A 34 0.15 37.16 -4.42
C LEU A 34 -0.03 35.65 -4.55
N ASP A 35 -1.28 35.21 -4.60
CA ASP A 35 -1.66 33.85 -4.97
C ASP A 35 -1.44 33.63 -6.47
N THR A 36 -1.16 32.38 -6.85
CA THR A 36 -1.10 32.01 -8.26
C THR A 36 -2.48 31.83 -8.86
N ALA A 37 -2.57 31.78 -10.19
CA ALA A 37 -3.64 31.08 -10.86
C ALA A 37 -3.57 29.58 -10.57
N ASP A 38 -4.57 28.82 -11.02
CA ASP A 38 -4.59 27.37 -10.88
C ASP A 38 -3.42 26.75 -11.67
N LEU A 39 -2.57 26.01 -10.97
CA LEU A 39 -1.37 25.34 -11.52
C LEU A 39 -1.59 23.85 -11.53
N PHE A 40 -1.26 23.20 -12.63
CA PHE A 40 -1.27 21.74 -12.72
C PHE A 40 -0.11 21.13 -11.93
N VAL A 41 -0.35 19.93 -11.37
CA VAL A 41 0.70 19.15 -10.72
C VAL A 41 1.39 18.26 -11.75
N ALA A 42 2.71 18.38 -11.87
CA ALA A 42 3.49 17.52 -12.75
C ALA A 42 3.55 16.09 -12.18
N VAL A 43 3.22 15.14 -13.01
CA VAL A 43 3.25 13.71 -12.68
C VAL A 43 3.99 12.93 -13.77
N PRO A 44 4.55 11.75 -13.49
CA PRO A 44 5.33 10.99 -14.47
C PRO A 44 4.55 10.58 -15.73
N LYS A 45 3.26 10.25 -15.61
CA LYS A 45 2.41 9.79 -16.73
C LYS A 45 0.96 10.21 -16.53
N THR A 46 0.28 10.54 -17.65
CA THR A 46 -1.10 11.04 -17.65
C THR A 46 -1.97 10.47 -18.77
N LYS A 47 -1.47 9.51 -19.57
CA LYS A 47 -2.22 8.98 -20.71
C LYS A 47 -2.70 7.56 -20.43
N ASP A 48 -1.97 6.55 -20.82
CA ASP A 48 -2.40 5.16 -20.64
C ASP A 48 -2.19 4.68 -19.19
N ASP A 49 -1.04 5.02 -18.60
CA ASP A 49 -0.78 4.88 -17.18
C ASP A 49 -0.98 6.24 -16.51
N HIS A 50 -1.52 6.24 -15.30
CA HIS A 50 -1.82 7.46 -14.57
C HIS A 50 -1.13 7.45 -13.20
N TYR A 51 -0.49 8.57 -12.86
CA TYR A 51 -0.06 8.88 -11.50
C TYR A 51 -0.90 10.04 -11.00
N TYR A 52 -1.47 9.89 -9.81
CA TYR A 52 -2.24 10.95 -9.16
C TYR A 52 -1.73 11.15 -7.75
N TYR A 53 -1.11 12.29 -7.52
CA TYR A 53 -0.54 12.68 -6.24
C TYR A 53 -0.72 14.19 -6.09
N MET A 54 -1.70 14.61 -5.29
CA MET A 54 -1.92 16.01 -5.00
C MET A 54 -1.15 16.39 -3.74
N PRO A 55 -0.49 17.57 -3.71
CA PRO A 55 0.14 18.07 -2.49
C PRO A 55 -0.91 18.42 -1.45
N ASP A 56 -0.55 18.36 -0.16
CA ASP A 56 -1.41 18.77 0.93
C ASP A 56 -1.48 20.30 1.09
N LEU A 57 -2.57 20.81 1.67
CA LEU A 57 -2.68 22.22 2.06
C LEU A 57 -1.55 22.62 3.02
N GLY A 58 -0.93 23.75 2.78
CA GLY A 58 0.22 24.23 3.53
C GLY A 58 1.53 23.52 3.18
N GLU A 59 1.56 22.64 2.18
CA GLU A 59 2.77 22.00 1.74
C GLU A 59 3.69 22.96 0.98
N ARG A 60 5.00 22.82 1.19
CA ARG A 60 6.01 23.63 0.50
C ARG A 60 6.42 22.95 -0.79
N VAL A 61 6.19 23.62 -1.92
CA VAL A 61 6.37 23.07 -3.26
C VAL A 61 7.34 23.90 -4.09
N ARG A 62 7.99 23.25 -5.05
CA ARG A 62 8.71 23.89 -6.14
C ARG A 62 7.78 24.06 -7.33
N VAL A 63 7.73 25.27 -7.84
CA VAL A 63 6.90 25.66 -8.97
C VAL A 63 7.79 26.12 -10.11
N PHE A 64 7.62 25.52 -11.27
CA PHE A 64 8.15 26.05 -12.50
C PHE A 64 7.14 27.07 -13.04
N MET A 65 7.58 28.32 -13.24
CA MET A 65 6.76 29.39 -13.81
C MET A 65 7.24 29.69 -15.22
N ASP A 66 6.32 29.88 -16.14
CA ASP A 66 6.64 30.34 -17.48
C ASP A 66 7.15 31.79 -17.42
N PRO A 67 8.40 32.08 -17.83
CA PRO A 67 8.95 33.41 -17.81
C PRO A 67 8.19 34.41 -18.68
N GLU A 68 7.52 33.93 -19.75
CA GLU A 68 6.75 34.76 -20.68
C GLU A 68 5.28 34.89 -20.25
N ALA A 69 4.79 33.98 -19.42
CA ALA A 69 3.43 33.97 -18.90
C ALA A 69 3.42 33.73 -17.38
N PRO A 70 3.67 34.77 -16.55
CA PRO A 70 3.89 34.64 -15.09
C PRO A 70 2.70 34.06 -14.30
N THR A 71 1.56 33.85 -14.91
CA THR A 71 0.39 33.18 -14.34
C THR A 71 0.29 31.70 -14.72
N LYS A 72 1.19 31.23 -15.59
CA LYS A 72 1.25 29.84 -16.05
C LYS A 72 2.46 29.14 -15.47
N GLY A 73 2.30 27.85 -15.17
CA GLY A 73 3.36 27.05 -14.61
C GLY A 73 2.87 25.67 -14.20
N CYS A 74 3.72 24.91 -13.55
CA CYS A 74 3.36 23.64 -12.99
C CYS A 74 4.10 23.38 -11.66
N ILE A 75 3.47 22.63 -10.77
CA ILE A 75 4.08 22.13 -9.56
C ILE A 75 5.02 20.99 -9.92
N MET A 76 6.30 21.11 -9.60
CA MET A 76 7.32 20.09 -9.87
C MET A 76 7.41 19.05 -8.75
N GLY A 77 6.88 19.34 -7.57
CA GLY A 77 6.89 18.47 -6.40
C GLY A 77 7.27 19.22 -5.12
N SER A 78 7.26 18.47 -4.04
CA SER A 78 7.63 18.90 -2.70
C SER A 78 9.10 18.59 -2.40
N TYR A 79 9.62 19.15 -1.31
CA TYR A 79 10.96 18.84 -0.84
C TYR A 79 11.05 18.98 0.69
N TYR A 80 11.93 18.21 1.28
CA TYR A 80 12.24 18.33 2.69
C TYR A 80 13.04 19.61 2.96
N SER A 81 12.82 20.23 4.10
CA SER A 81 13.48 21.47 4.51
C SER A 81 13.58 21.53 6.03
N ASP A 82 14.27 22.56 6.55
CA ASP A 82 14.31 22.84 7.98
C ASP A 82 12.90 22.91 8.58
N GLY A 83 12.64 22.13 9.62
CA GLY A 83 11.33 21.98 10.25
C GLY A 83 10.36 21.03 9.52
N ARG A 84 10.77 20.43 8.39
CA ARG A 84 10.03 19.40 7.65
C ARG A 84 10.98 18.33 7.16
N GLU A 85 11.51 17.59 8.10
CA GLU A 85 12.46 16.52 7.83
C GLU A 85 11.75 15.23 7.39
N PRO A 86 12.46 14.34 6.64
CA PRO A 86 11.92 13.03 6.30
C PRO A 86 11.60 12.24 7.57
N PRO A 87 10.45 11.56 7.64
CA PRO A 87 10.05 10.78 8.81
C PRO A 87 10.98 9.57 9.06
N ILE A 88 11.60 9.05 8.01
CA ILE A 88 12.59 7.97 8.07
C ILE A 88 13.88 8.51 7.47
N LYS A 89 14.97 8.49 8.26
CA LYS A 89 16.28 9.06 7.91
C LYS A 89 17.29 7.94 7.67
N ASP A 90 17.00 7.08 6.71
CA ASP A 90 17.84 5.95 6.37
C ASP A 90 18.00 5.86 4.86
N ALA A 91 19.24 5.87 4.38
CA ALA A 91 19.55 5.85 2.95
C ALA A 91 19.26 4.48 2.30
N ASP A 92 19.15 3.42 3.07
CA ASP A 92 18.83 2.09 2.58
C ASP A 92 17.32 1.83 2.47
N LYS A 93 16.50 2.78 2.88
CA LYS A 93 15.04 2.68 2.83
C LYS A 93 14.43 3.51 1.71
N ALA A 94 13.62 2.87 0.89
CA ALA A 94 12.70 3.51 -0.05
C ALA A 94 11.28 3.30 0.43
N TYR A 95 10.50 4.38 0.59
CA TYR A 95 9.17 4.26 1.17
C TYR A 95 8.16 5.27 0.64
N VAL A 96 6.89 4.92 0.76
CA VAL A 96 5.74 5.81 0.68
C VAL A 96 5.00 5.75 2.01
N MET A 97 4.80 6.90 2.64
CA MET A 97 4.04 7.02 3.89
C MET A 97 2.83 7.92 3.66
N PHE A 98 1.66 7.39 3.94
CA PHE A 98 0.39 8.12 3.82
C PHE A 98 0.09 8.93 5.09
N LYS A 99 -0.90 9.81 5.02
CA LYS A 99 -1.29 10.69 6.11
C LYS A 99 -1.74 9.95 7.37
N ASP A 100 -2.37 8.80 7.20
CA ASP A 100 -2.81 7.89 8.28
C ASP A 100 -1.68 7.01 8.84
N LYS A 101 -0.43 7.21 8.40
CA LYS A 101 0.76 6.43 8.73
C LYS A 101 0.81 5.03 8.09
N THR A 102 -0.07 4.74 7.14
CA THR A 102 0.13 3.58 6.27
C THR A 102 1.47 3.73 5.55
N LEU A 103 2.28 2.67 5.60
CA LEU A 103 3.65 2.64 5.10
C LEU A 103 3.82 1.48 4.12
N VAL A 104 4.36 1.77 2.96
CA VAL A 104 4.95 0.78 2.05
C VAL A 104 6.44 1.09 1.97
N GLU A 105 7.27 0.19 2.47
CA GLU A 105 8.71 0.39 2.59
C GLU A 105 9.47 -0.79 2.02
N TYR A 106 10.54 -0.51 1.29
CA TYR A 106 11.55 -1.49 0.93
C TYR A 106 12.88 -1.13 1.58
N ASP A 107 13.40 -2.05 2.40
CA ASP A 107 14.72 -1.99 3.03
C ASP A 107 15.71 -2.76 2.17
N ARG A 108 16.70 -2.06 1.60
CA ARG A 108 17.71 -2.65 0.72
C ARG A 108 18.74 -3.46 1.49
N ALA A 109 19.05 -3.09 2.72
CA ALA A 109 20.02 -3.79 3.54
C ALA A 109 19.48 -5.13 4.04
N GLU A 110 18.21 -5.14 4.46
CA GLU A 110 17.52 -6.34 4.95
C GLU A 110 16.82 -7.15 3.83
N HIS A 111 16.78 -6.63 2.59
CA HIS A 111 16.02 -7.19 1.46
C HIS A 111 14.54 -7.43 1.81
N LYS A 112 13.93 -6.51 2.51
CA LYS A 112 12.61 -6.66 3.11
C LYS A 112 11.62 -5.66 2.56
N LEU A 113 10.49 -6.17 2.04
CA LEU A 113 9.31 -5.36 1.75
C LEU A 113 8.36 -5.41 2.95
N THR A 114 7.96 -4.24 3.43
CA THR A 114 6.99 -4.10 4.53
C THR A 114 5.79 -3.28 4.06
N ILE A 115 4.58 -3.81 4.30
CA ILE A 115 3.33 -3.06 4.19
C ILE A 115 2.75 -3.02 5.60
N ASN A 116 2.68 -1.81 6.18
CA ASN A 116 2.15 -1.59 7.53
C ASN A 116 0.99 -0.62 7.48
N ILE A 117 -0.16 -1.07 7.97
CA ILE A 117 -1.39 -0.30 8.01
C ILE A 117 -1.81 -0.18 9.49
N PRO A 118 -1.48 0.92 10.18
CA PRO A 118 -1.62 1.03 11.64
C PRO A 118 -3.01 1.42 12.11
N ALA A 119 -3.94 1.71 11.22
CA ALA A 119 -5.22 2.30 11.60
C ALA A 119 -6.13 1.35 12.41
N ALA A 120 -6.85 1.90 13.38
CA ALA A 120 -7.93 1.23 14.06
C ALA A 120 -9.23 1.41 13.25
N GLY A 121 -9.59 0.43 12.42
CA GLY A 121 -10.80 0.45 11.58
C GLY A 121 -10.89 -0.78 10.69
N PRO A 122 -11.97 -0.94 9.91
CA PRO A 122 -12.04 -1.99 8.91
C PRO A 122 -11.02 -1.71 7.83
N LEU A 123 -9.93 -2.45 7.87
CA LEU A 123 -8.84 -2.38 6.89
C LEU A 123 -8.82 -3.67 6.11
N SER A 124 -8.68 -3.54 4.81
CA SER A 124 -8.49 -4.69 3.93
C SER A 124 -7.30 -4.47 3.01
N ILE A 125 -6.65 -5.56 2.64
CA ILE A 125 -5.82 -5.66 1.45
C ILE A 125 -6.60 -6.55 0.51
N ASP A 126 -7.28 -5.95 -0.45
CA ASP A 126 -8.11 -6.65 -1.41
C ASP A 126 -7.34 -6.83 -2.71
N ILE A 127 -7.23 -8.06 -3.18
CA ILE A 127 -6.59 -8.39 -4.45
C ILE A 127 -7.67 -8.92 -5.39
N TYR A 128 -8.04 -8.13 -6.39
CA TYR A 128 -8.99 -8.51 -7.42
C TYR A 128 -8.25 -8.84 -8.70
N THR A 129 -8.48 -10.04 -9.20
CA THR A 129 -7.94 -10.50 -10.48
C THR A 129 -8.95 -11.38 -11.20
N ALA A 130 -8.96 -11.33 -12.54
CA ALA A 130 -9.67 -12.30 -13.37
C ALA A 130 -8.80 -13.53 -13.71
N SER A 131 -7.58 -13.57 -13.17
CA SER A 131 -6.57 -14.62 -13.39
C SER A 131 -6.12 -15.21 -12.06
N ASP A 132 -5.09 -16.05 -12.10
CA ASP A 132 -4.54 -16.71 -10.94
C ASP A 132 -3.74 -15.76 -10.04
N ILE A 133 -3.64 -16.11 -8.75
CA ILE A 133 -2.73 -15.53 -7.80
C ILE A 133 -1.79 -16.62 -7.32
N ASP A 134 -0.51 -16.49 -7.65
CA ASP A 134 0.54 -17.41 -7.21
C ASP A 134 1.37 -16.80 -6.07
N ILE A 135 1.46 -17.51 -4.95
CA ILE A 135 2.37 -17.18 -3.84
C ILE A 135 3.42 -18.28 -3.75
N LYS A 136 4.65 -17.99 -4.12
CA LYS A 136 5.77 -18.95 -4.16
C LYS A 136 6.94 -18.46 -3.32
N THR A 137 7.56 -19.35 -2.55
CA THR A 137 8.78 -19.08 -1.78
C THR A 137 9.62 -20.35 -1.68
N ASP A 138 10.93 -20.22 -1.77
CA ASP A 138 11.87 -21.31 -1.47
C ASP A 138 12.11 -21.48 0.04
N GLY A 139 11.60 -20.56 0.83
CA GLY A 139 11.71 -20.54 2.28
C GLY A 139 10.39 -20.84 2.98
N LEU A 140 10.17 -20.23 4.12
CA LEU A 140 9.00 -20.42 4.96
C LEU A 140 7.93 -19.39 4.63
N LEU A 141 6.70 -19.83 4.39
CA LEU A 141 5.50 -18.99 4.34
C LEU A 141 4.77 -19.04 5.69
N ASN A 142 4.68 -17.91 6.39
CA ASN A 142 3.91 -17.78 7.62
C ASN A 142 2.63 -16.98 7.39
N ILE A 143 1.49 -17.57 7.75
CA ILE A 143 0.19 -16.88 7.79
C ILE A 143 -0.29 -16.87 9.24
N LYS A 144 -0.46 -15.69 9.82
CA LYS A 144 -0.86 -15.54 11.22
C LYS A 144 -1.91 -14.44 11.36
N ALA A 145 -3.02 -14.76 11.98
CA ALA A 145 -4.06 -13.81 12.34
C ALA A 145 -4.30 -13.82 13.87
N ALA A 146 -4.65 -12.68 14.44
CA ALA A 146 -5.08 -12.59 15.84
C ALA A 146 -6.52 -13.06 16.05
N LYS A 147 -7.30 -13.13 14.98
CA LYS A 147 -8.68 -13.62 14.93
C LYS A 147 -8.76 -14.81 13.98
N ASP A 148 -9.78 -14.87 13.16
CA ASP A 148 -10.04 -15.98 12.26
C ASP A 148 -9.19 -15.94 10.98
N ILE A 149 -8.90 -17.11 10.43
CA ILE A 149 -8.41 -17.30 9.06
C ILE A 149 -9.49 -18.11 8.35
N SER A 150 -10.06 -17.56 7.29
CA SER A 150 -11.02 -18.24 6.41
C SER A 150 -10.37 -18.56 5.07
N ILE A 151 -10.54 -19.80 4.61
CA ILE A 151 -10.11 -20.25 3.29
C ILE A 151 -11.33 -20.88 2.64
N GLU A 152 -11.81 -20.29 1.56
CA GLU A 152 -13.03 -20.71 0.89
C GLU A 152 -12.81 -20.76 -0.64
N SER A 153 -13.38 -21.76 -1.28
CA SER A 153 -13.49 -21.86 -2.73
C SER A 153 -14.97 -22.01 -3.07
N GLU A 154 -15.56 -20.99 -3.68
CA GLU A 154 -17.00 -20.94 -3.94
C GLU A 154 -17.48 -22.00 -4.94
N ASN A 155 -16.69 -22.28 -5.98
CA ASN A 155 -17.13 -23.07 -7.12
C ASN A 155 -16.19 -24.21 -7.51
N ALA A 156 -15.13 -24.45 -6.72
CA ALA A 156 -14.12 -25.46 -7.04
C ALA A 156 -13.57 -26.14 -5.78
N THR A 157 -12.38 -26.67 -5.84
CA THR A 157 -11.76 -27.49 -4.80
C THR A 157 -10.71 -26.67 -4.02
N VAL A 158 -10.56 -26.94 -2.74
CA VAL A 158 -9.39 -26.56 -1.95
C VAL A 158 -8.50 -27.80 -1.82
N ASN A 159 -7.29 -27.76 -2.38
CA ASN A 159 -6.28 -28.81 -2.26
C ASN A 159 -5.21 -28.39 -1.26
N ILE A 160 -4.83 -29.29 -0.36
CA ILE A 160 -3.74 -29.09 0.60
C ILE A 160 -2.83 -30.29 0.54
N ASP A 161 -1.64 -30.12 -0.01
CA ASP A 161 -0.64 -31.18 -0.18
C ASP A 161 0.61 -30.87 0.64
N ALA A 162 1.12 -31.88 1.34
CA ALA A 162 2.38 -31.80 2.06
C ALA A 162 3.31 -32.92 1.65
N ALA A 163 4.51 -32.58 1.20
CA ALA A 163 5.52 -33.58 0.80
C ALA A 163 6.05 -34.47 1.97
N LYS A 164 5.79 -34.03 3.21
CA LYS A 164 6.16 -34.74 4.44
C LYS A 164 4.96 -34.76 5.38
N ASP A 165 5.05 -34.10 6.50
CA ASP A 165 4.03 -34.14 7.53
C ASP A 165 3.02 -33.00 7.39
N MET A 166 1.75 -33.28 7.63
CA MET A 166 0.72 -32.29 7.85
C MET A 166 0.25 -32.36 9.31
N ASN A 167 0.40 -31.25 10.06
CA ASN A 167 -0.01 -31.18 11.45
C ASN A 167 -1.19 -30.23 11.62
N LEU A 168 -2.34 -30.73 12.06
CA LEU A 168 -3.55 -29.97 12.37
C LEU A 168 -3.81 -30.01 13.87
N ASN A 169 -3.66 -28.87 14.53
CA ASN A 169 -3.84 -28.76 15.98
C ASN A 169 -4.92 -27.74 16.32
N ALA A 170 -5.94 -28.14 17.09
CA ALA A 170 -6.94 -27.27 17.65
C ALA A 170 -6.88 -27.32 19.18
N LYS A 171 -6.84 -26.16 19.85
CA LYS A 171 -6.96 -26.11 21.33
C LYS A 171 -8.39 -26.33 21.81
N GLY A 172 -9.36 -26.12 20.96
CA GLY A 172 -10.78 -26.38 21.15
C GLY A 172 -11.23 -27.54 20.26
N ASN A 173 -12.43 -27.42 19.70
CA ASN A 173 -13.00 -28.42 18.83
C ASN A 173 -12.42 -28.37 17.41
N MET A 174 -12.27 -29.53 16.80
CA MET A 174 -12.03 -29.68 15.36
C MET A 174 -13.28 -30.33 14.74
N ASN A 175 -13.93 -29.64 13.81
CA ASN A 175 -15.10 -30.13 13.09
C ASN A 175 -14.75 -30.39 11.64
N ILE A 176 -14.98 -31.61 11.20
CA ILE A 176 -14.77 -32.02 9.80
C ILE A 176 -16.10 -32.56 9.30
N ASN A 177 -16.72 -31.90 8.32
CA ASN A 177 -18.01 -32.25 7.78
C ASN A 177 -17.95 -32.43 6.26
N ALA A 178 -18.51 -33.48 5.75
CA ALA A 178 -18.74 -33.71 4.32
C ALA A 178 -20.23 -33.94 4.07
N LYS A 179 -20.78 -33.33 3.01
CA LYS A 179 -22.16 -33.63 2.54
C LYS A 179 -22.25 -34.94 1.79
N GLY A 180 -21.15 -35.39 1.19
CA GLY A 180 -20.97 -36.68 0.54
C GLY A 180 -20.06 -37.55 1.37
N ASP A 181 -19.28 -38.40 0.70
CA ASP A 181 -18.37 -39.34 1.35
C ASP A 181 -17.14 -38.62 1.94
N MET A 182 -16.68 -39.10 3.07
CA MET A 182 -15.41 -38.74 3.67
C MET A 182 -14.50 -39.97 3.65
N ASN A 183 -13.42 -39.91 2.88
CA ASN A 183 -12.45 -40.98 2.81
C ASN A 183 -11.21 -40.64 3.62
N LEU A 184 -10.84 -41.51 4.54
CA LEU A 184 -9.59 -41.44 5.30
C LEU A 184 -8.81 -42.70 4.97
N ASP A 185 -7.68 -42.57 4.31
CA ASP A 185 -6.85 -43.70 3.89
C ASP A 185 -5.42 -43.53 4.40
N ALA A 186 -4.80 -44.60 4.82
CA ALA A 186 -3.44 -44.64 5.32
C ALA A 186 -2.77 -45.96 4.93
N ASP A 187 -1.62 -45.89 4.28
CA ASP A 187 -0.80 -47.06 3.97
C ASP A 187 -0.25 -47.78 5.23
N GLY A 188 -0.17 -47.05 6.35
CA GLY A 188 0.26 -47.53 7.66
C GLY A 188 -0.89 -47.52 8.68
N ASP A 189 -0.54 -47.33 9.93
CA ASP A 189 -1.51 -47.36 11.01
C ASP A 189 -2.34 -46.05 11.09
N MET A 190 -3.65 -46.19 11.17
CA MET A 190 -4.56 -45.12 11.58
C MET A 190 -4.92 -45.28 13.05
N THR A 191 -4.55 -44.32 13.90
CA THR A 191 -4.86 -44.40 15.33
C THR A 191 -5.86 -43.33 15.71
N LEU A 192 -7.03 -43.72 16.25
CA LEU A 192 -8.03 -42.85 16.82
C LEU A 192 -8.02 -43.01 18.36
N ARG A 193 -7.82 -41.92 19.10
CA ARG A 193 -7.84 -41.89 20.57
C ARG A 193 -8.82 -40.87 21.06
N ALA A 194 -9.79 -41.28 21.86
CA ALA A 194 -10.72 -40.42 22.52
C ALA A 194 -11.24 -41.10 23.79
N ALA A 195 -11.83 -40.36 24.72
CA ALA A 195 -12.56 -40.94 25.83
C ALA A 195 -13.76 -41.76 25.35
N ASN A 196 -14.44 -41.27 24.32
CA ASN A 196 -15.53 -41.99 23.64
C ASN A 196 -15.39 -41.83 22.13
N ILE A 197 -15.58 -42.91 21.39
CA ILE A 197 -15.64 -42.95 19.91
C ILE A 197 -17.05 -43.48 19.58
N HIS A 198 -17.86 -42.65 18.91
CA HIS A 198 -19.17 -43.01 18.40
C HIS A 198 -19.09 -43.23 16.89
N ILE A 199 -19.40 -44.45 16.45
CA ILE A 199 -19.51 -44.82 15.04
C ILE A 199 -20.94 -45.22 14.81
N ASN A 200 -21.67 -44.45 14.02
CA ASN A 200 -23.04 -44.86 13.64
C ASN A 200 -22.97 -45.83 12.46
N PRO A 201 -23.69 -46.95 12.49
CA PRO A 201 -23.81 -47.85 11.37
C PRO A 201 -24.59 -47.25 10.21
#